data_a9f5a2e3884e01d5259ab0fa8ab7e4a9
#
_entry.id   a9f5a2e3884e01d5259ab0fa8ab7e4a9
#
_cell.length_a   1.000
_cell.length_b   1.000
_cell.length_c   1.000
_cell.angle_alpha   90.00
_cell.angle_beta   90.00
_cell.angle_gamma   90.00
#
_symmetry.space_group_name_H-M   'P 1'
#
loop_
_entity.id
_entity.type
_entity.pdbx_description
1 polymer ?
#
loop_
_entity_poly.entity_id
_entity_poly.type
_entity_poly.pdbx_seq_one_letter_code
_entity_poly.pdbx_strand_id
1 'polypeptide(L)'
;NLHYISGLMADRDTDSPDHWVLDLAAWREGEKTAWVEAAPLPVGRNQLSVAVLNEEIYVVGGQFNHDSQQLDQTNVDIYSPTTDTWRAGPSLPYGHSHSEGATFVHADTIWMIGGHHTPTGEKKSFCGDILTLQAGGEWQVMAKLPKPISSPAASIVDNTLYVAGGWDGRRESETEKWLSSPEVWTATIGA
;
A
#
# COMPACT_ATOMS: atom_id res chain seq x y z
N ASN A 1 -18.00 7.81 -1.34
CA ASN A 1 -17.43 7.62 -2.67
C ASN A 1 -16.45 6.44 -2.67
N LEU A 2 -16.27 5.80 -3.84
CA LEU A 2 -15.21 4.82 -4.09
C LEU A 2 -14.17 5.48 -5.02
N HIS A 3 -12.89 5.34 -4.69
CA HIS A 3 -11.79 5.89 -5.47
C HIS A 3 -10.98 4.77 -6.12
N TYR A 4 -10.66 4.92 -7.40
CA TYR A 4 -9.66 4.14 -8.13
C TYR A 4 -8.48 5.06 -8.41
N ILE A 5 -7.30 4.71 -7.97
CA ILE A 5 -6.13 5.59 -8.03
C ILE A 5 -4.94 4.81 -8.58
N SER A 6 -4.39 5.28 -9.70
CA SER A 6 -3.13 4.78 -10.28
C SER A 6 -3.18 3.29 -10.62
N GLY A 7 -2.06 2.73 -10.99
CA GLY A 7 -1.91 1.32 -11.29
C GLY A 7 -1.05 1.06 -12.52
N LEU A 8 -0.86 -0.22 -12.82
CA LEU A 8 -0.05 -0.68 -13.94
C LEU A 8 -0.88 -0.80 -15.20
N MET A 9 -0.39 -0.26 -16.31
CA MET A 9 -0.99 -0.41 -17.63
C MET A 9 -0.78 -1.83 -18.21
N ALA A 10 -1.50 -2.16 -19.28
CA ALA A 10 -1.47 -3.49 -19.89
C ALA A 10 -0.10 -3.89 -20.46
N ASP A 11 0.76 -2.93 -20.79
CA ASP A 11 2.14 -3.15 -21.22
C ASP A 11 3.07 -3.62 -20.09
N ARG A 12 2.62 -3.53 -18.83
CA ARG A 12 3.31 -3.91 -17.59
C ARG A 12 4.58 -3.09 -17.27
N ASP A 13 4.77 -1.96 -17.94
CA ASP A 13 5.89 -1.03 -17.69
C ASP A 13 5.42 0.40 -17.45
N THR A 14 4.28 0.79 -18.01
CA THR A 14 3.72 2.13 -17.82
C THR A 14 2.85 2.19 -16.58
N ASP A 15 3.12 3.15 -15.73
CA ASP A 15 2.32 3.45 -14.55
C ASP A 15 1.33 4.58 -14.86
N SER A 16 0.02 4.29 -14.73
CA SER A 16 -1.02 5.29 -14.91
C SER A 16 -1.13 6.20 -13.68
N PRO A 17 -1.25 7.52 -13.84
CA PRO A 17 -1.60 8.44 -12.76
C PRO A 17 -3.11 8.57 -12.56
N ASP A 18 -3.94 7.85 -13.32
CA ASP A 18 -5.39 8.05 -13.37
C ASP A 18 -6.03 7.97 -11.98
N HIS A 19 -6.98 8.86 -11.75
CA HIS A 19 -7.81 8.87 -10.56
C HIS A 19 -9.27 9.03 -10.95
N TRP A 20 -10.07 8.05 -10.58
CA TRP A 20 -11.50 7.99 -10.85
C TRP A 20 -12.29 7.88 -9.55
N VAL A 21 -13.43 8.55 -9.50
CA VAL A 21 -14.32 8.53 -8.35
C VAL A 21 -15.71 8.05 -8.76
N LEU A 22 -16.23 7.08 -8.02
CA LEU A 22 -17.60 6.61 -8.13
C LEU A 22 -18.43 7.16 -6.98
N ASP A 23 -19.47 7.92 -7.30
CA ASP A 23 -20.48 8.31 -6.32
C ASP A 23 -21.44 7.14 -6.06
N LEU A 24 -21.23 6.46 -4.94
CA LEU A 24 -22.05 5.31 -4.56
C LEU A 24 -23.50 5.70 -4.20
N ALA A 25 -23.76 6.95 -3.82
CA ALA A 25 -25.14 7.43 -3.55
C ALA A 25 -25.92 7.69 -4.85
N ALA A 26 -25.23 8.15 -5.89
CA ALA A 26 -25.80 8.35 -7.22
C ALA A 26 -25.79 7.08 -8.07
N TRP A 27 -24.98 6.07 -7.73
CA TRP A 27 -24.92 4.81 -8.46
C TRP A 27 -26.23 4.04 -8.33
N ARG A 28 -26.80 3.65 -9.46
CA ARG A 28 -28.01 2.83 -9.54
C ARG A 28 -27.82 1.73 -10.58
N GLU A 29 -28.53 0.64 -10.41
CA GLU A 29 -28.52 -0.45 -11.37
C GLU A 29 -28.90 0.04 -12.78
N GLY A 30 -28.01 -0.19 -13.75
CA GLY A 30 -28.17 0.22 -15.14
C GLY A 30 -27.63 1.61 -15.52
N GLU A 31 -27.20 2.43 -14.57
CA GLU A 31 -26.51 3.69 -14.87
C GLU A 31 -25.06 3.44 -15.30
N LYS A 32 -24.71 3.81 -16.54
CA LYS A 32 -23.42 3.48 -17.16
C LYS A 32 -22.28 4.44 -16.85
N THR A 33 -22.50 5.55 -16.14
CA THR A 33 -21.54 6.65 -16.04
C THR A 33 -21.49 7.28 -14.65
N ALA A 34 -21.37 6.42 -13.62
CA ALA A 34 -21.21 6.93 -12.26
C ALA A 34 -19.75 7.29 -11.90
N TRP A 35 -18.77 6.90 -12.73
CA TRP A 35 -17.36 7.25 -12.56
C TRP A 35 -17.05 8.61 -13.18
N VAL A 36 -16.37 9.48 -12.44
CA VAL A 36 -15.86 10.77 -12.91
C VAL A 36 -14.36 10.84 -12.66
N GLU A 37 -13.65 11.54 -13.55
CA GLU A 37 -12.23 11.84 -13.35
C GLU A 37 -12.06 12.83 -12.19
N ALA A 38 -11.05 12.60 -11.37
CA ALA A 38 -10.57 13.49 -10.34
C ALA A 38 -9.12 13.87 -10.61
N ALA A 39 -8.56 14.80 -9.83
CA ALA A 39 -7.18 15.21 -9.97
C ALA A 39 -6.25 13.99 -9.97
N PRO A 40 -5.43 13.78 -11.03
CA PRO A 40 -4.58 12.60 -11.15
C PRO A 40 -3.51 12.58 -10.06
N LEU A 41 -3.05 11.38 -9.69
CA LEU A 41 -1.91 11.21 -8.80
C LEU A 41 -0.69 11.93 -9.39
N PRO A 42 0.05 12.77 -8.62
CA PRO A 42 1.16 13.55 -9.16
C PRO A 42 2.23 12.74 -9.89
N VAL A 43 2.46 11.51 -9.44
CA VAL A 43 3.36 10.55 -10.09
C VAL A 43 2.71 9.18 -10.07
N GLY A 44 2.33 8.67 -11.24
CA GLY A 44 1.75 7.34 -11.40
C GLY A 44 2.70 6.25 -10.92
N ARG A 45 2.19 5.25 -10.23
CA ARG A 45 2.95 4.09 -9.76
C ARG A 45 2.03 2.91 -9.46
N ASN A 46 2.59 1.74 -9.34
CA ASN A 46 1.85 0.51 -9.07
C ASN A 46 2.23 -0.11 -7.72
N GLN A 47 1.51 -1.14 -7.26
CA GLN A 47 1.73 -1.82 -5.98
C GLN A 47 1.85 -0.85 -4.79
N LEU A 48 1.09 0.24 -4.86
CA LEU A 48 0.98 1.26 -3.82
C LEU A 48 -0.05 0.85 -2.76
N SER A 49 0.13 1.34 -1.55
CA SER A 49 -0.84 1.16 -0.47
C SER A 49 -1.74 2.39 -0.34
N VAL A 50 -2.97 2.18 0.11
CA VAL A 50 -3.93 3.27 0.34
C VAL A 50 -4.52 3.17 1.74
N ALA A 51 -4.64 4.31 2.41
CA ALA A 51 -5.33 4.43 3.69
C ALA A 51 -6.17 5.71 3.72
N VAL A 52 -7.25 5.71 4.48
CA VAL A 52 -8.06 6.92 4.72
C VAL A 52 -7.89 7.34 6.16
N LEU A 53 -7.37 8.54 6.36
CA LEU A 53 -7.16 9.13 7.68
C LEU A 53 -7.65 10.58 7.67
N ASN A 54 -8.51 10.95 8.64
CA ASN A 54 -9.08 12.29 8.77
C ASN A 54 -9.73 12.81 7.47
N GLU A 55 -10.54 11.97 6.80
CA GLU A 55 -11.25 12.27 5.54
C GLU A 55 -10.32 12.54 4.34
N GLU A 56 -9.03 12.31 4.47
CA GLU A 56 -8.04 12.39 3.39
C GLU A 56 -7.56 11.00 2.97
N ILE A 57 -7.21 10.84 1.69
CA ILE A 57 -6.70 9.59 1.14
C ILE A 57 -5.17 9.69 1.05
N TYR A 58 -4.50 8.80 1.75
CA TYR A 58 -3.05 8.64 1.72
C TYR A 58 -2.68 7.54 0.72
N VAL A 59 -1.89 7.89 -0.29
CA VAL A 59 -1.28 6.95 -1.24
C VAL A 59 0.19 6.80 -0.86
N VAL A 60 0.55 5.60 -0.42
CA VAL A 60 1.81 5.35 0.28
C VAL A 60 2.69 4.39 -0.51
N GLY A 61 3.93 4.79 -0.77
CA GLY A 61 4.90 3.96 -1.45
C GLY A 61 4.46 3.54 -2.85
N GLY A 62 4.66 2.28 -3.17
CA GLY A 62 4.49 1.71 -4.49
C GLY A 62 5.82 1.55 -5.23
N GLN A 63 5.77 1.19 -6.50
CA GLN A 63 6.96 0.99 -7.32
C GLN A 63 6.77 1.55 -8.72
N PHE A 64 7.89 1.79 -9.41
CA PHE A 64 7.95 2.04 -10.85
C PHE A 64 8.41 0.79 -11.60
N ASN A 65 8.10 0.72 -12.90
CA ASN A 65 8.68 -0.21 -13.86
C ASN A 65 8.56 -1.68 -13.42
N HIS A 66 7.36 -2.19 -13.34
CA HIS A 66 7.07 -3.52 -12.79
C HIS A 66 7.92 -4.65 -13.39
N ASP A 67 8.05 -4.73 -14.70
CA ASP A 67 8.74 -5.85 -15.39
C ASP A 67 10.18 -5.54 -15.79
N SER A 68 10.56 -4.25 -15.96
CA SER A 68 11.90 -3.90 -16.45
C SER A 68 12.89 -3.65 -15.31
N GLN A 69 12.73 -2.59 -14.59
CA GLN A 69 13.63 -2.20 -13.50
C GLN A 69 12.82 -1.72 -12.30
N GLN A 70 12.30 -2.66 -11.54
CA GLN A 70 11.51 -2.37 -10.35
C GLN A 70 12.26 -1.43 -9.41
N LEU A 71 11.60 -0.37 -8.99
CA LEU A 71 12.13 0.63 -8.06
C LEU A 71 11.06 1.04 -7.06
N ASP A 72 11.19 0.62 -5.83
CA ASP A 72 10.26 0.95 -4.76
C ASP A 72 10.41 2.41 -4.33
N GLN A 73 9.27 3.08 -4.10
CA GLN A 73 9.17 4.51 -3.89
C GLN A 73 8.99 4.87 -2.41
N THR A 74 9.53 6.02 -2.01
CA THR A 74 9.32 6.61 -0.68
C THR A 74 8.16 7.58 -0.62
N ASN A 75 7.56 7.89 -1.77
CA ASN A 75 6.54 8.93 -1.91
C ASN A 75 5.29 8.60 -1.07
N VAL A 76 4.78 9.62 -0.43
CA VAL A 76 3.44 9.66 0.15
C VAL A 76 2.73 10.86 -0.42
N ASP A 77 1.60 10.63 -1.08
CA ASP A 77 0.74 11.68 -1.62
C ASP A 77 -0.59 11.65 -0.89
N ILE A 78 -1.09 12.81 -0.50
CA ILE A 78 -2.31 12.95 0.27
C ILE A 78 -3.32 13.71 -0.56
N TYR A 79 -4.46 13.08 -0.83
CA TYR A 79 -5.57 13.66 -1.58
C TYR A 79 -6.64 14.18 -0.64
N SER A 80 -7.08 15.40 -0.92
CA SER A 80 -8.26 16.01 -0.28
C SER A 80 -9.48 15.89 -1.21
N PRO A 81 -10.47 15.04 -0.88
CA PRO A 81 -11.69 14.95 -1.68
C PRO A 81 -12.50 16.25 -1.72
N THR A 82 -12.37 17.10 -0.70
CA THR A 82 -13.10 18.36 -0.60
C THR A 82 -12.63 19.39 -1.63
N THR A 83 -11.33 19.40 -1.95
CA THR A 83 -10.72 20.40 -2.85
C THR A 83 -10.29 19.82 -4.18
N ASP A 84 -10.39 18.49 -4.36
CA ASP A 84 -9.88 17.75 -5.52
C ASP A 84 -8.39 18.08 -5.80
N THR A 85 -7.56 18.00 -4.76
CA THR A 85 -6.13 18.32 -4.86
C THR A 85 -5.26 17.36 -4.11
N TRP A 86 -4.03 17.20 -4.60
CA TRP A 86 -2.96 16.43 -3.97
C TRP A 86 -1.94 17.32 -3.28
N ARG A 87 -1.35 16.83 -2.21
CA ARG A 87 -0.16 17.38 -1.57
C ARG A 87 0.80 16.29 -1.16
N ALA A 88 2.09 16.61 -1.04
CA ALA A 88 3.07 15.68 -0.49
C ALA A 88 2.81 15.44 1.01
N GLY A 89 2.93 14.18 1.41
CA GLY A 89 2.98 13.74 2.81
C GLY A 89 4.40 13.45 3.28
N PRO A 90 4.57 13.02 4.54
CA PRO A 90 5.86 12.60 5.07
C PRO A 90 6.34 11.34 4.34
N SER A 91 7.55 11.40 3.76
CA SER A 91 8.12 10.29 3.00
C SER A 91 8.38 9.07 3.89
N LEU A 92 8.22 7.87 3.32
CA LEU A 92 8.66 6.63 3.95
C LEU A 92 10.17 6.66 4.23
N PRO A 93 10.66 5.97 5.26
CA PRO A 93 12.09 5.92 5.60
C PRO A 93 12.94 5.23 4.51
N TYR A 94 12.32 4.41 3.69
CA TYR A 94 12.92 3.75 2.52
C TYR A 94 11.83 3.38 1.51
N GLY A 95 12.22 3.11 0.25
CA GLY A 95 11.28 2.71 -0.81
C GLY A 95 10.54 1.43 -0.44
N HIS A 96 9.23 1.40 -0.64
CA HIS A 96 8.37 0.34 -0.12
C HIS A 96 7.16 0.09 -1.03
N SER A 97 6.87 -1.19 -1.30
CA SER A 97 5.71 -1.63 -2.08
C SER A 97 5.15 -2.96 -1.55
N HIS A 98 4.10 -3.48 -2.15
CA HIS A 98 3.51 -4.79 -1.86
C HIS A 98 3.05 -4.97 -0.41
N SER A 99 2.41 -3.93 0.16
CA SER A 99 1.80 -3.95 1.50
C SER A 99 0.31 -3.60 1.47
N GLU A 100 -0.35 -3.70 0.32
CA GLU A 100 -1.73 -3.23 0.10
C GLU A 100 -2.71 -3.89 1.08
N GLY A 101 -2.62 -5.21 1.24
CA GLY A 101 -3.48 -5.98 2.16
C GLY A 101 -3.13 -5.82 3.64
N ALA A 102 -2.03 -5.12 3.94
CA ALA A 102 -1.52 -4.91 5.30
C ALA A 102 -1.30 -3.43 5.61
N THR A 103 -1.98 -2.54 4.88
CA THR A 103 -2.03 -1.12 5.16
C THR A 103 -3.45 -0.73 5.55
N PHE A 104 -3.61 -0.19 6.75
CA PHE A 104 -4.93 0.16 7.32
C PHE A 104 -4.78 1.26 8.37
N VAL A 105 -5.92 1.80 8.83
CA VAL A 105 -5.96 2.78 9.93
C VAL A 105 -6.51 2.13 11.18
N HIS A 106 -5.84 2.36 12.30
CA HIS A 106 -6.31 2.01 13.63
C HIS A 106 -5.87 3.10 14.63
N ALA A 107 -6.81 3.58 15.46
CA ALA A 107 -6.58 4.61 16.47
C ALA A 107 -5.82 5.83 15.91
N ASP A 108 -6.37 6.46 14.87
CA ASP A 108 -5.82 7.65 14.18
C ASP A 108 -4.37 7.48 13.66
N THR A 109 -3.97 6.25 13.43
CA THR A 109 -2.64 5.88 12.97
C THR A 109 -2.73 5.00 11.74
N ILE A 110 -1.99 5.32 10.67
CA ILE A 110 -1.79 4.42 9.54
C ILE A 110 -0.75 3.39 9.94
N TRP A 111 -1.08 2.13 9.71
CA TRP A 111 -0.20 0.97 9.89
C TRP A 111 0.14 0.40 8.52
N MET A 112 1.40 0.06 8.29
CA MET A 112 1.90 -0.57 7.07
C MET A 112 2.88 -1.69 7.44
N ILE A 113 2.62 -2.91 6.99
CA ILE A 113 3.26 -4.11 7.53
C ILE A 113 3.81 -4.99 6.41
N GLY A 114 5.08 -5.40 6.52
CA GLY A 114 5.73 -6.25 5.53
C GLY A 114 5.94 -5.53 4.20
N GLY A 115 5.99 -6.26 3.10
CA GLY A 115 6.13 -5.72 1.74
C GLY A 115 7.49 -5.96 1.10
N HIS A 116 7.81 -5.15 0.10
CA HIS A 116 9.08 -5.18 -0.61
C HIS A 116 9.90 -3.92 -0.41
N HIS A 117 11.21 -4.08 -0.54
CA HIS A 117 12.17 -3.00 -0.70
C HIS A 117 13.15 -3.38 -1.83
N THR A 118 13.20 -2.56 -2.86
CA THR A 118 14.11 -2.72 -3.99
C THR A 118 14.85 -1.41 -4.21
N PRO A 119 16.03 -1.21 -3.59
CA PRO A 119 16.86 -0.03 -3.81
C PRO A 119 17.38 0.02 -5.26
N THR A 120 17.69 1.22 -5.72
CA THR A 120 18.31 1.40 -7.05
C THR A 120 19.58 0.57 -7.20
N GLY A 121 19.60 -0.30 -8.20
CA GLY A 121 20.78 -1.15 -8.51
C GLY A 121 20.98 -2.35 -7.58
N GLU A 122 20.06 -2.59 -6.66
CA GLU A 122 20.12 -3.72 -5.74
C GLU A 122 19.06 -4.78 -6.06
N LYS A 123 19.17 -5.92 -5.39
CA LYS A 123 18.16 -6.97 -5.47
C LYS A 123 17.00 -6.66 -4.53
N LYS A 124 15.80 -7.03 -4.96
CA LYS A 124 14.60 -6.99 -4.14
C LYS A 124 14.79 -7.76 -2.84
N SER A 125 14.38 -7.17 -1.74
CA SER A 125 14.30 -7.78 -0.42
C SER A 125 12.86 -7.71 0.12
N PHE A 126 12.52 -8.61 1.03
CA PHE A 126 11.26 -8.55 1.75
C PHE A 126 11.42 -7.74 3.04
N CYS A 127 10.41 -6.98 3.38
CA CYS A 127 10.38 -6.19 4.60
C CYS A 127 9.75 -6.97 5.76
N GLY A 128 10.31 -6.77 6.94
CA GLY A 128 9.72 -7.27 8.18
C GLY A 128 9.26 -6.14 9.10
N ASP A 129 9.36 -4.91 8.67
CA ASP A 129 9.01 -3.75 9.50
C ASP A 129 7.49 -3.58 9.64
N ILE A 130 7.09 -3.16 10.81
CA ILE A 130 5.78 -2.59 11.10
C ILE A 130 5.98 -1.09 11.17
N LEU A 131 5.56 -0.40 10.12
CA LEU A 131 5.63 1.05 10.01
C LEU A 131 4.34 1.68 10.47
N THR A 132 4.43 2.81 11.16
CA THR A 132 3.26 3.58 11.61
C THR A 132 3.43 5.06 11.30
N LEU A 133 2.32 5.73 10.99
CA LEU A 133 2.23 7.18 10.80
C LEU A 133 1.02 7.72 11.54
N GLN A 134 1.23 8.57 12.53
CA GLN A 134 0.17 9.41 13.12
C GLN A 134 -0.06 10.66 12.26
N ALA A 135 -1.30 11.15 12.26
CA ALA A 135 -1.63 12.38 11.54
C ALA A 135 -0.71 13.56 11.96
N GLY A 136 -0.09 14.19 10.95
CA GLY A 136 0.85 15.31 11.17
C GLY A 136 2.23 14.93 11.71
N GLY A 137 2.51 13.63 11.89
CA GLY A 137 3.81 13.12 12.34
C GLY A 137 4.69 12.63 11.19
N GLU A 138 5.69 11.84 11.55
CA GLU A 138 6.61 11.16 10.64
C GLU A 138 6.46 9.64 10.77
N TRP A 139 6.85 8.91 9.72
CA TRP A 139 6.88 7.45 9.77
C TRP A 139 7.85 6.92 10.81
N GLN A 140 7.38 5.97 11.58
CA GLN A 140 8.17 5.29 12.62
C GLN A 140 8.22 3.79 12.37
N VAL A 141 9.36 3.17 12.60
CA VAL A 141 9.46 1.70 12.72
C VAL A 141 9.02 1.34 14.13
N MET A 142 7.80 0.88 14.28
CA MET A 142 7.22 0.54 15.59
C MET A 142 7.75 -0.80 16.12
N ALA A 143 7.82 -1.80 15.23
CA ALA A 143 8.23 -3.16 15.57
C ALA A 143 8.67 -3.91 14.31
N LYS A 144 9.05 -5.20 14.48
CA LYS A 144 9.38 -6.10 13.38
C LYS A 144 8.58 -7.39 13.50
N LEU A 145 8.20 -7.93 12.34
CA LEU A 145 7.66 -9.29 12.22
C LEU A 145 8.74 -10.34 12.58
N PRO A 146 8.33 -11.55 12.98
CA PRO A 146 9.27 -12.65 13.23
C PRO A 146 10.17 -12.97 12.02
N LYS A 147 9.68 -12.74 10.81
CA LYS A 147 10.45 -12.82 9.56
C LYS A 147 9.87 -11.85 8.51
N PRO A 148 10.69 -11.40 7.55
CA PRO A 148 10.22 -10.58 6.45
C PRO A 148 9.18 -11.31 5.59
N ILE A 149 8.19 -10.58 5.09
CA ILE A 149 7.11 -11.13 4.27
C ILE A 149 6.57 -10.10 3.29
N SER A 150 6.30 -10.54 2.08
CA SER A 150 5.68 -9.73 1.03
C SER A 150 4.19 -9.98 0.95
N SER A 151 3.41 -8.93 0.65
CA SER A 151 1.97 -9.01 0.41
C SER A 151 1.19 -9.79 1.47
N PRO A 152 1.43 -9.58 2.77
CA PRO A 152 0.59 -10.18 3.80
C PRO A 152 -0.78 -9.50 3.83
N ALA A 153 -1.73 -10.13 4.51
CA ALA A 153 -2.94 -9.47 4.99
C ALA A 153 -2.78 -9.15 6.48
N ALA A 154 -3.22 -7.98 6.91
CA ALA A 154 -3.17 -7.63 8.32
C ALA A 154 -4.37 -6.79 8.76
N SER A 155 -4.72 -6.91 10.03
CA SER A 155 -5.75 -6.10 10.69
C SER A 155 -5.56 -6.13 12.20
N ILE A 156 -6.18 -5.18 12.89
CA ILE A 156 -6.27 -5.15 14.35
C ILE A 156 -7.72 -5.41 14.77
N VAL A 157 -7.92 -6.39 15.64
CA VAL A 157 -9.20 -6.71 16.26
C VAL A 157 -9.00 -6.79 17.75
N ASP A 158 -9.78 -6.06 18.52
CA ASP A 158 -9.74 -6.05 20.00
C ASP A 158 -8.30 -5.90 20.57
N ASN A 159 -7.56 -4.90 20.11
CA ASN A 159 -6.16 -4.65 20.48
C ASN A 159 -5.18 -5.79 20.13
N THR A 160 -5.57 -6.71 19.28
CA THR A 160 -4.68 -7.75 18.77
C THR A 160 -4.42 -7.53 17.28
N LEU A 161 -3.16 -7.35 16.94
CA LEU A 161 -2.70 -7.36 15.54
C LEU A 161 -2.67 -8.80 15.05
N TYR A 162 -3.26 -9.04 13.89
CA TYR A 162 -3.17 -10.27 13.12
C TYR A 162 -2.44 -10.00 11.82
N VAL A 163 -1.46 -10.84 11.48
CA VAL A 163 -0.76 -10.81 10.20
C VAL A 163 -0.78 -12.22 9.62
N ALA A 164 -1.26 -12.38 8.39
CA ALA A 164 -1.48 -13.69 7.80
C ALA A 164 -1.04 -13.74 6.34
N GLY A 165 -0.58 -14.92 5.93
CA GLY A 165 -0.27 -15.23 4.52
C GLY A 165 0.93 -14.46 3.97
N GLY A 166 0.89 -14.17 2.66
CA GLY A 166 1.98 -13.50 1.95
C GLY A 166 3.09 -14.45 1.50
N TRP A 167 4.21 -13.87 1.06
CA TRP A 167 5.39 -14.59 0.56
C TRP A 167 6.60 -14.35 1.45
N ASP A 168 7.26 -15.42 1.89
CA ASP A 168 8.46 -15.35 2.73
C ASP A 168 9.75 -15.78 1.98
N GLY A 169 9.71 -15.82 0.66
CA GLY A 169 10.84 -16.17 -0.19
C GLY A 169 11.04 -17.67 -0.42
N ARG A 170 10.23 -18.53 0.19
CA ARG A 170 10.31 -19.97 -0.06
C ARG A 170 9.84 -20.32 -1.48
N ARG A 171 10.51 -21.31 -2.08
CA ARG A 171 10.14 -21.93 -3.37
C ARG A 171 10.17 -23.43 -3.22
N GLU A 172 9.37 -24.15 -4.03
CA GLU A 172 9.43 -25.62 -4.09
C GLU A 172 10.75 -26.09 -4.71
N SER A 173 11.26 -25.35 -5.71
CA SER A 173 12.58 -25.53 -6.31
C SER A 173 13.09 -24.22 -6.92
N GLU A 174 14.33 -24.19 -7.45
CA GLU A 174 14.88 -22.99 -8.10
C GLU A 174 14.09 -22.53 -9.34
N THR A 175 13.33 -23.42 -9.96
CA THR A 175 12.53 -23.17 -11.17
C THR A 175 11.03 -23.08 -10.92
N GLU A 176 10.55 -23.33 -9.69
CA GLU A 176 9.14 -23.45 -9.36
C GLU A 176 8.56 -22.26 -8.62
N LYS A 177 7.22 -22.31 -8.46
CA LYS A 177 6.40 -21.24 -7.91
C LYS A 177 6.82 -20.82 -6.51
N TRP A 178 6.67 -19.53 -6.25
CA TRP A 178 6.69 -18.99 -4.91
C TRP A 178 5.62 -19.64 -4.04
N LEU A 179 5.99 -20.08 -2.84
CA LEU A 179 5.04 -20.63 -1.88
C LEU A 179 4.46 -19.52 -1.01
N SER A 180 3.14 -19.51 -0.90
CA SER A 180 2.48 -18.68 0.10
C SER A 180 2.80 -19.16 1.51
N SER A 181 2.92 -18.24 2.45
CA SER A 181 3.10 -18.58 3.86
C SER A 181 1.76 -19.04 4.45
N PRO A 182 1.70 -20.19 5.12
CA PRO A 182 0.52 -20.61 5.87
C PRO A 182 0.46 -20.01 7.28
N GLU A 183 1.44 -19.19 7.64
CA GLU A 183 1.59 -18.68 9.01
C GLU A 183 0.61 -17.56 9.30
N VAL A 184 0.17 -17.51 10.53
CA VAL A 184 -0.55 -16.39 11.15
C VAL A 184 0.22 -15.96 12.39
N TRP A 185 0.58 -14.71 12.46
CA TRP A 185 1.20 -14.12 13.65
C TRP A 185 0.23 -13.18 14.33
N THR A 186 0.32 -13.14 15.64
CA THR A 186 -0.47 -12.22 16.47
C THR A 186 0.42 -11.48 17.45
N ALA A 187 0.07 -10.23 17.73
CA ALA A 187 0.70 -9.42 18.74
C ALA A 187 -0.35 -8.56 19.46
N THR A 188 -0.27 -8.49 20.79
CA THR A 188 -1.09 -7.55 21.55
C THR A 188 -0.49 -6.16 21.41
N ILE A 189 -1.31 -5.18 21.06
CA ILE A 189 -0.92 -3.77 21.01
C ILE A 189 -1.17 -3.21 22.41
N GLY A 190 -0.09 -2.72 23.04
CA GLY A 190 -0.20 -2.06 24.34
C GLY A 190 -1.11 -0.82 24.28
N ALA A 191 -1.79 -0.55 25.37
CA ALA A 191 -2.58 0.67 25.57
C ALA A 191 -1.66 1.88 25.76
#